data_8c7d228afe04ef3f9003c5e16188a000
#
_entry.id   8c7d228afe04ef3f9003c5e16188a000
#
_cell.length_a   1.000
_cell.length_b   1.000
_cell.length_c   1.000
_cell.angle_alpha   90.00
_cell.angle_beta   90.00
_cell.angle_gamma   90.00
#
_symmetry.space_group_name_H-M   'P 1'
#
loop_
_entity.id
_entity.type
_entity.pdbx_description
1 polymer ?
#
loop_
_entity_poly.entity_id
_entity_poly.type
_entity_poly.pdbx_seq_one_letter_code
_entity_poly.pdbx_strand_id
1 'polypeptide(L)'
;MGLLLYTKPFDNENLNLLPWCPRKYPYTQSVNRVMQGIDPFNVTLGCETIYEISQLPSTNKTYEDMAVERAEQLKQLDGDIYLMYSGGVDSTTALVAFLISWSKEELQRVHILASSQSVSEFPEMWDLVVENFKGRITTSYTHMEKACEKGYVITGEHGDQIFGSDVIKKIVKFRDENALHSSWEENMPLVYQNLFGETVSKKFIDVYRETLVACPFPIKTCFDWAWWFNFTNKWQHVKYRLLSYKDWKDPKNNFPKIHHFFDTPDWQRWSLDNHDKKIERSLTSYKFTAKEFIVKHTNFTDYLSKEKKGSLRILWSNKGFYEAIDDNLNYIDSAKAMEFINGK
;
A
#
# COMPACT_ATOMS: atom_id res chain seq x y z
N MET A 1 6.61 -20.33 13.37
CA MET A 1 5.17 -20.10 13.14
C MET A 1 4.85 -20.48 11.71
N GLY A 2 3.80 -21.25 11.47
CA GLY A 2 3.44 -21.66 10.12
C GLY A 2 2.50 -20.63 9.48
N LEU A 3 2.76 -20.29 8.24
CA LEU A 3 1.81 -19.57 7.40
C LEU A 3 0.66 -20.53 7.08
N LEU A 4 -0.57 -20.19 7.50
CA LEU A 4 -1.74 -20.96 7.16
C LEU A 4 -2.38 -20.40 5.89
N LEU A 5 -2.24 -21.11 4.79
CA LEU A 5 -2.84 -20.75 3.52
C LEU A 5 -4.15 -21.51 3.33
N TYR A 6 -5.23 -20.79 3.12
CA TYR A 6 -6.52 -21.37 2.75
C TYR A 6 -6.65 -21.37 1.22
N THR A 7 -6.92 -22.54 0.68
CA THR A 7 -7.05 -22.75 -0.77
C THR A 7 -8.47 -22.67 -1.30
N LYS A 8 -9.45 -22.41 -0.43
CA LYS A 8 -10.87 -22.32 -0.82
C LYS A 8 -11.46 -20.97 -0.44
N PRO A 9 -12.35 -20.42 -1.27
CA PRO A 9 -13.11 -19.22 -0.91
C PRO A 9 -13.84 -19.44 0.41
N PHE A 10 -13.79 -18.47 1.30
CA PHE A 10 -14.59 -18.50 2.51
C PHE A 10 -16.03 -18.17 2.20
N ASP A 11 -16.91 -19.06 2.55
CA ASP A 11 -18.35 -18.80 2.59
C ASP A 11 -18.71 -18.38 4.03
N ASN A 12 -18.54 -17.11 4.30
CA ASN A 12 -18.85 -16.51 5.60
C ASN A 12 -19.65 -15.24 5.36
N GLU A 13 -20.86 -15.19 5.89
CA GLU A 13 -21.76 -14.03 5.79
C GLU A 13 -21.10 -12.74 6.29
N ASN A 14 -20.22 -12.84 7.29
CA ASN A 14 -19.52 -11.71 7.85
C ASN A 14 -18.44 -11.11 6.90
N LEU A 15 -18.03 -11.80 5.85
CA LEU A 15 -17.14 -11.23 4.83
C LEU A 15 -17.74 -10.00 4.16
N ASN A 16 -19.05 -9.91 4.08
CA ASN A 16 -19.76 -8.74 3.56
C ASN A 16 -19.60 -7.51 4.47
N LEU A 17 -19.26 -7.72 5.73
CA LEU A 17 -19.03 -6.67 6.72
C LEU A 17 -17.61 -6.12 6.66
N LEU A 18 -16.72 -6.79 5.92
CA LEU A 18 -15.34 -6.38 5.71
C LEU A 18 -15.18 -5.77 4.31
N PRO A 19 -15.41 -4.47 4.16
CA PRO A 19 -15.40 -3.81 2.85
C PRO A 19 -14.06 -3.90 2.10
N TRP A 20 -12.99 -4.21 2.80
CA TRP A 20 -11.62 -4.36 2.29
C TRP A 20 -11.17 -5.81 2.18
N CYS A 21 -11.91 -6.77 2.79
CA CYS A 21 -11.65 -8.20 2.60
C CYS A 21 -12.46 -8.67 1.39
N PRO A 22 -11.96 -8.52 0.18
CA PRO A 22 -12.72 -8.94 -0.98
C PRO A 22 -12.79 -10.47 -0.93
N ARG A 23 -13.95 -10.99 -1.23
CA ARG A 23 -14.16 -12.42 -1.47
C ARG A 23 -13.16 -13.05 -2.44
N LYS A 24 -12.39 -12.20 -3.11
CA LYS A 24 -11.34 -12.56 -4.06
C LYS A 24 -10.01 -12.95 -3.41
N TYR A 25 -9.84 -12.73 -2.10
CA TYR A 25 -8.58 -12.98 -1.42
C TYR A 25 -8.76 -14.07 -0.35
N PRO A 26 -8.82 -15.35 -0.74
CA PRO A 26 -9.09 -16.44 0.18
C PRO A 26 -7.96 -16.70 1.19
N TYR A 27 -6.84 -16.00 1.06
CA TYR A 27 -5.63 -16.25 1.85
C TYR A 27 -5.34 -15.19 2.90
N THR A 28 -6.19 -14.19 3.05
CA THR A 28 -5.92 -13.08 3.95
C THR A 28 -6.85 -13.07 5.14
N GLN A 29 -6.31 -12.68 6.26
CA GLN A 29 -7.06 -12.50 7.50
C GLN A 29 -7.18 -11.02 7.82
N SER A 30 -8.36 -10.64 8.30
CA SER A 30 -8.54 -9.37 8.97
C SER A 30 -8.29 -9.56 10.47
N VAL A 31 -7.13 -9.13 10.93
CA VAL A 31 -6.84 -9.11 12.37
C VAL A 31 -6.84 -7.68 12.86
N ASN A 32 -7.65 -7.42 13.84
CA ASN A 32 -7.59 -6.16 14.55
C ASN A 32 -6.44 -6.22 15.56
N ARG A 33 -5.44 -5.36 15.38
CA ARG A 33 -4.23 -5.30 16.23
C ARG A 33 -4.52 -4.85 17.66
N VAL A 34 -5.63 -4.18 17.87
CA VAL A 34 -6.05 -3.67 19.17
C VAL A 34 -6.76 -4.74 19.99
N MET A 35 -7.46 -5.63 19.32
CA MET A 35 -8.25 -6.69 19.96
C MET A 35 -7.45 -7.99 20.11
N GLN A 36 -6.15 -7.93 20.17
CA GLN A 36 -5.24 -9.08 20.40
C GLN A 36 -5.49 -10.27 19.47
N GLY A 37 -5.76 -10.00 18.22
CA GLY A 37 -6.02 -11.04 17.22
C GLY A 37 -7.44 -11.57 17.21
N ILE A 38 -8.34 -11.03 18.02
CA ILE A 38 -9.77 -11.33 17.93
C ILE A 38 -10.32 -10.57 16.72
N ASP A 39 -10.86 -11.32 15.78
CA ASP A 39 -11.60 -10.77 14.66
C ASP A 39 -13.02 -10.42 15.12
N PRO A 40 -13.39 -9.14 15.20
CA PRO A 40 -14.70 -8.71 15.70
C PRO A 40 -15.85 -9.17 14.79
N PHE A 41 -15.55 -9.56 13.55
CA PHE A 41 -16.51 -10.06 12.59
C PHE A 41 -16.53 -11.59 12.52
N ASN A 42 -15.74 -12.27 13.36
CA ASN A 42 -15.62 -13.73 13.39
C ASN A 42 -15.23 -14.32 12.01
N VAL A 43 -14.32 -13.62 11.31
CA VAL A 43 -13.78 -14.08 10.02
C VAL A 43 -12.36 -14.55 10.26
N THR A 44 -12.18 -15.80 10.60
CA THR A 44 -10.86 -16.37 10.87
C THR A 44 -10.22 -16.93 9.61
N LEU A 45 -9.09 -16.40 9.20
CA LEU A 45 -8.34 -16.78 7.99
C LEU A 45 -6.90 -17.11 8.34
N GLY A 46 -6.41 -17.51 9.36
CA GLY A 46 -5.03 -17.85 9.74
C GLY A 46 -4.05 -16.66 9.69
N CYS A 47 -3.20 -16.50 10.66
CA CYS A 47 -2.34 -15.32 10.71
C CYS A 47 -0.98 -15.55 11.36
N GLU A 48 -0.05 -14.67 11.02
CA GLU A 48 1.14 -14.40 11.79
C GLU A 48 0.86 -13.30 12.83
N THR A 49 1.63 -13.34 13.89
CA THR A 49 1.64 -12.25 14.86
C THR A 49 2.20 -10.98 14.22
N ILE A 50 1.46 -9.89 14.30
CA ILE A 50 1.98 -8.55 14.02
C ILE A 50 2.41 -7.91 15.33
N TYR A 51 3.25 -6.88 15.22
CA TYR A 51 3.65 -6.12 16.40
C TYR A 51 2.41 -5.48 17.06
N GLU A 52 2.25 -5.71 18.34
CA GLU A 52 1.28 -4.98 19.12
C GLU A 52 1.65 -3.50 19.15
N ILE A 53 0.64 -2.62 19.10
CA ILE A 53 0.87 -1.17 19.08
C ILE A 53 1.63 -0.72 20.34
N SER A 54 1.35 -1.33 21.49
CA SER A 54 2.03 -1.06 22.76
C SER A 54 3.51 -1.45 22.78
N GLN A 55 3.93 -2.35 21.90
CA GLN A 55 5.30 -2.85 21.83
C GLN A 55 6.15 -2.12 20.77
N LEU A 56 5.58 -1.15 20.06
CA LEU A 56 6.34 -0.38 19.08
C LEU A 56 7.38 0.50 19.76
N PRO A 57 8.64 0.47 19.31
CA PRO A 57 9.72 1.27 19.88
C PRO A 57 9.44 2.76 19.70
N SER A 58 9.88 3.58 20.64
CA SER A 58 9.90 5.04 20.41
C SER A 58 10.90 5.38 19.31
N THR A 59 10.60 6.37 18.50
CA THR A 59 11.52 6.86 17.48
C THR A 59 11.46 8.39 17.38
N ASN A 60 12.63 9.03 17.27
CA ASN A 60 12.77 10.46 16.99
C ASN A 60 13.21 10.71 15.54
N LYS A 61 13.18 9.66 14.70
CA LYS A 61 13.64 9.73 13.32
C LYS A 61 12.67 10.54 12.47
N THR A 62 13.25 11.33 11.57
CA THR A 62 12.47 11.98 10.51
C THR A 62 11.97 10.95 9.49
N TYR A 63 11.06 11.35 8.63
CA TYR A 63 10.61 10.52 7.51
C TYR A 63 11.77 10.09 6.60
N GLU A 64 12.67 11.02 6.33
CA GLU A 64 13.88 10.78 5.52
C GLU A 64 14.83 9.80 6.19
N ASP A 65 15.13 9.99 7.49
CA ASP A 65 15.99 9.06 8.22
C ASP A 65 15.46 7.62 8.14
N MET A 66 14.16 7.44 8.28
CA MET A 66 13.55 6.13 8.21
C MET A 66 13.58 5.55 6.78
N ALA A 67 13.39 6.39 5.77
CA ALA A 67 13.45 5.94 4.38
C ALA A 67 14.86 5.48 4.01
N VAL A 68 15.88 6.26 4.40
CA VAL A 68 17.30 5.94 4.20
C VAL A 68 17.69 4.69 4.98
N GLU A 69 17.36 4.63 6.26
CA GLU A 69 17.68 3.46 7.09
C GLU A 69 17.02 2.19 6.57
N ARG A 70 15.76 2.30 6.09
CA ARG A 70 15.09 1.15 5.49
C ARG A 70 15.79 0.69 4.20
N ALA A 71 16.23 1.62 3.36
CA ALA A 71 17.02 1.28 2.18
C ALA A 71 18.34 0.58 2.57
N GLU A 72 19.03 1.06 3.61
CA GLU A 72 20.26 0.44 4.12
C GLU A 72 20.00 -0.97 4.72
N GLN A 73 18.89 -1.18 5.41
CA GLN A 73 18.50 -2.52 5.87
C GLN A 73 18.25 -3.48 4.70
N LEU A 74 17.56 -3.02 3.65
CA LEU A 74 17.29 -3.82 2.47
C LEU A 74 18.56 -4.11 1.66
N LYS A 75 19.56 -3.25 1.74
CA LYS A 75 20.88 -3.45 1.15
C LYS A 75 21.59 -4.68 1.70
N GLN A 76 21.31 -5.08 2.94
CA GLN A 76 21.91 -6.25 3.58
C GLN A 76 21.32 -7.59 3.06
N LEU A 77 20.25 -7.56 2.31
CA LEU A 77 19.72 -8.77 1.67
C LEU A 77 20.72 -9.28 0.63
N ASP A 78 20.98 -10.57 0.64
CA ASP A 78 21.90 -11.21 -0.28
C ASP A 78 21.23 -11.54 -1.62
N GLY A 79 21.79 -11.05 -2.75
CA GLY A 79 21.24 -11.25 -4.09
C GLY A 79 20.54 -10.04 -4.71
N ASP A 80 19.81 -10.27 -5.80
CA ASP A 80 19.12 -9.23 -6.54
C ASP A 80 17.88 -8.69 -5.81
N ILE A 81 17.61 -7.42 -6.00
CA ILE A 81 16.45 -6.70 -5.46
C ILE A 81 15.51 -6.32 -6.59
N TYR A 82 14.26 -6.72 -6.49
CA TYR A 82 13.21 -6.41 -7.46
C TYR A 82 12.21 -5.43 -6.85
N LEU A 83 12.32 -4.14 -7.20
CA LEU A 83 11.39 -3.12 -6.72
C LEU A 83 10.12 -3.11 -7.57
N MET A 84 8.98 -3.39 -6.95
CA MET A 84 7.66 -3.21 -7.57
C MET A 84 7.33 -1.71 -7.63
N TYR A 85 7.63 -1.11 -8.76
CA TYR A 85 7.44 0.31 -9.00
C TYR A 85 6.09 0.59 -9.64
N SER A 86 5.20 1.24 -8.91
CA SER A 86 3.85 1.59 -9.39
C SER A 86 3.71 3.02 -9.90
N GLY A 87 4.75 3.85 -9.78
CA GLY A 87 4.69 5.31 -10.02
C GLY A 87 3.97 6.10 -8.92
N GLY A 88 3.29 5.43 -7.98
CA GLY A 88 2.64 6.07 -6.84
C GLY A 88 3.62 6.50 -5.75
N VAL A 89 3.18 7.39 -4.86
CA VAL A 89 4.01 7.99 -3.78
C VAL A 89 4.83 6.95 -3.01
N ASP A 90 4.22 5.84 -2.65
CA ASP A 90 4.85 4.84 -1.78
C ASP A 90 6.01 4.11 -2.48
N SER A 91 5.80 3.64 -3.71
CA SER A 91 6.87 3.00 -4.48
C SER A 91 7.93 3.99 -4.94
N THR A 92 7.56 5.24 -5.17
CA THR A 92 8.50 6.32 -5.50
C THR A 92 9.36 6.69 -4.30
N THR A 93 8.80 6.69 -3.08
CA THR A 93 9.60 6.85 -1.84
C THR A 93 10.68 5.76 -1.74
N ALA A 94 10.31 4.50 -1.95
CA ALA A 94 11.29 3.40 -1.91
C ALA A 94 12.37 3.55 -2.98
N LEU A 95 11.99 3.93 -4.20
CA LEU A 95 12.92 4.19 -5.29
C LEU A 95 13.90 5.32 -4.96
N VAL A 96 13.39 6.46 -4.50
CA VAL A 96 14.21 7.62 -4.12
C VAL A 96 15.15 7.26 -2.97
N ALA A 97 14.66 6.52 -1.97
CA ALA A 97 15.51 6.06 -0.87
C ALA A 97 16.68 5.20 -1.37
N PHE A 98 16.48 4.31 -2.33
CA PHE A 98 17.57 3.56 -2.94
C PHE A 98 18.54 4.47 -3.71
N LEU A 99 18.03 5.38 -4.52
CA LEU A 99 18.86 6.29 -5.33
C LEU A 99 19.77 7.19 -4.49
N ILE A 100 19.34 7.61 -3.31
CA ILE A 100 20.14 8.51 -2.44
C ILE A 100 21.04 7.75 -1.45
N SER A 101 20.74 6.48 -1.16
CA SER A 101 21.46 5.72 -0.13
C SER A 101 22.48 4.74 -0.73
N TRP A 102 22.29 4.29 -1.97
CA TRP A 102 23.09 3.24 -2.57
C TRP A 102 24.05 3.81 -3.61
N SER A 103 25.27 3.29 -3.65
CA SER A 103 26.23 3.62 -4.70
C SER A 103 25.77 3.09 -6.07
N LYS A 104 26.38 3.58 -7.14
CA LYS A 104 26.09 3.09 -8.50
C LYS A 104 26.35 1.60 -8.65
N GLU A 105 27.35 1.07 -7.96
CA GLU A 105 27.71 -0.35 -7.95
C GLU A 105 26.62 -1.17 -7.22
N GLU A 106 26.16 -0.67 -6.07
CA GLU A 106 25.08 -1.31 -5.31
C GLU A 106 23.75 -1.32 -6.06
N LEU A 107 23.45 -0.25 -6.77
CA LEU A 107 22.26 -0.14 -7.61
C LEU A 107 22.26 -1.13 -8.80
N GLN A 108 23.42 -1.74 -9.16
CA GLN A 108 23.46 -2.73 -10.25
C GLN A 108 22.64 -3.98 -9.96
N ARG A 109 22.40 -4.31 -8.71
CA ARG A 109 21.58 -5.45 -8.29
C ARG A 109 20.09 -5.12 -8.17
N VAL A 110 19.70 -3.85 -8.41
CA VAL A 110 18.29 -3.45 -8.36
C VAL A 110 17.65 -3.56 -9.74
N HIS A 111 16.55 -4.27 -9.79
CA HIS A 111 15.67 -4.46 -10.95
C HIS A 111 14.33 -3.79 -10.70
N ILE A 112 13.74 -3.21 -11.72
CA ILE A 112 12.44 -2.55 -11.63
C ILE A 112 11.38 -3.44 -12.26
N LEU A 113 10.32 -3.73 -11.47
CA LEU A 113 9.09 -4.35 -11.96
C LEU A 113 8.06 -3.24 -12.15
N ALA A 114 7.74 -2.91 -13.39
CA ALA A 114 6.85 -1.80 -13.74
C ALA A 114 5.68 -2.25 -14.63
N SER A 115 4.74 -1.35 -14.85
CA SER A 115 3.65 -1.50 -15.83
C SER A 115 3.47 -0.17 -16.58
N SER A 116 2.65 -0.15 -17.62
CA SER A 116 2.28 1.10 -18.31
C SER A 116 1.70 2.13 -17.36
N GLN A 117 0.90 1.67 -16.39
CA GLN A 117 0.32 2.55 -15.39
C GLN A 117 1.41 3.18 -14.49
N SER A 118 2.49 2.47 -14.20
CA SER A 118 3.61 3.01 -13.44
C SER A 118 4.24 4.22 -14.13
N VAL A 119 4.34 4.16 -15.47
CA VAL A 119 4.85 5.26 -16.29
C VAL A 119 3.87 6.43 -16.29
N SER A 120 2.57 6.15 -16.58
CA SER A 120 1.55 7.19 -16.67
C SER A 120 1.22 7.86 -15.32
N GLU A 121 1.48 7.19 -14.22
CA GLU A 121 1.25 7.76 -12.88
C GLU A 121 2.24 8.88 -12.59
N PHE A 122 3.51 8.72 -12.99
CA PHE A 122 4.55 9.73 -12.80
C PHE A 122 5.60 9.69 -13.93
N PRO A 123 5.27 10.26 -15.10
CA PRO A 123 6.14 10.21 -16.28
C PRO A 123 7.53 10.81 -16.07
N GLU A 124 7.63 11.93 -15.33
CA GLU A 124 8.89 12.61 -15.08
C GLU A 124 9.88 11.73 -14.30
N MET A 125 9.40 10.89 -13.41
CA MET A 125 10.23 9.93 -12.68
C MET A 125 10.66 8.78 -13.59
N TRP A 126 9.90 8.49 -14.66
CA TRP A 126 10.23 7.40 -15.54
C TRP A 126 11.55 7.59 -16.27
N ASP A 127 11.87 8.82 -16.67
CA ASP A 127 13.16 9.12 -17.28
C ASP A 127 14.30 8.81 -16.31
N LEU A 128 14.15 9.16 -15.03
CA LEU A 128 15.11 8.84 -13.97
C LEU A 128 15.23 7.32 -13.76
N VAL A 129 14.12 6.60 -13.83
CA VAL A 129 14.11 5.12 -13.74
C VAL A 129 14.89 4.53 -14.92
N VAL A 130 14.63 4.99 -16.15
CA VAL A 130 15.33 4.49 -17.34
C VAL A 130 16.81 4.79 -17.27
N GLU A 131 17.20 6.00 -16.86
CA GLU A 131 18.59 6.42 -16.74
C GLU A 131 19.38 5.49 -15.79
N ASN A 132 18.81 5.17 -14.63
CA ASN A 132 19.52 4.40 -13.59
C ASN A 132 19.39 2.89 -13.74
N PHE A 133 18.34 2.39 -14.37
CA PHE A 133 18.01 0.96 -14.40
C PHE A 133 17.84 0.36 -15.80
N LYS A 134 18.30 1.06 -16.87
CA LYS A 134 18.26 0.53 -18.24
C LYS A 134 18.87 -0.87 -18.30
N GLY A 135 18.16 -1.80 -18.95
CA GLY A 135 18.53 -3.22 -19.04
C GLY A 135 18.15 -4.06 -17.81
N ARG A 136 17.59 -3.43 -16.76
CA ARG A 136 17.11 -4.09 -15.54
C ARG A 136 15.65 -3.75 -15.25
N ILE A 137 14.90 -3.33 -16.25
CA ILE A 137 13.47 -3.06 -16.17
C ILE A 137 12.71 -4.25 -16.74
N THR A 138 11.76 -4.77 -15.96
CA THR A 138 10.83 -5.81 -16.40
C THR A 138 9.42 -5.22 -16.36
N THR A 139 8.74 -5.29 -17.47
CA THR A 139 7.48 -4.57 -17.71
C THR A 139 6.23 -5.29 -17.21
N SER A 140 6.37 -6.35 -16.43
CA SER A 140 5.25 -7.13 -15.95
C SER A 140 5.32 -7.44 -14.48
N TYR A 141 4.28 -7.06 -13.74
CA TYR A 141 4.06 -7.49 -12.35
C TYR A 141 3.81 -9.01 -12.23
N THR A 142 3.47 -9.69 -13.31
CA THR A 142 3.27 -11.15 -13.31
C THR A 142 4.56 -11.92 -13.05
N HIS A 143 5.69 -11.25 -13.09
CA HIS A 143 7.01 -11.85 -12.84
C HIS A 143 7.43 -11.86 -11.36
N MET A 144 6.56 -11.46 -10.44
CA MET A 144 6.89 -11.39 -9.01
C MET A 144 7.40 -12.73 -8.45
N GLU A 145 6.76 -13.86 -8.78
CA GLU A 145 7.22 -15.18 -8.35
C GLU A 145 8.60 -15.52 -8.91
N LYS A 146 8.82 -15.25 -10.20
CA LYS A 146 10.13 -15.43 -10.84
C LYS A 146 11.19 -14.51 -10.24
N ALA A 147 10.81 -13.32 -9.80
CA ALA A 147 11.72 -12.42 -9.10
C ALA A 147 12.08 -12.99 -7.71
N CYS A 148 11.12 -13.55 -6.99
CA CYS A 148 11.40 -14.25 -5.72
C CYS A 148 12.30 -15.49 -5.88
N GLU A 149 12.25 -16.17 -7.03
CA GLU A 149 13.16 -17.28 -7.31
C GLU A 149 14.63 -16.81 -7.44
N LYS A 150 14.85 -15.57 -7.89
CA LYS A 150 16.17 -15.00 -8.16
C LYS A 150 16.72 -14.11 -7.03
N GLY A 151 15.84 -13.50 -6.26
CA GLY A 151 16.22 -12.55 -5.23
C GLY A 151 15.03 -12.15 -4.35
N TYR A 152 14.99 -10.88 -3.96
CA TYR A 152 13.99 -10.35 -3.06
C TYR A 152 13.10 -9.33 -3.78
N VAL A 153 11.82 -9.35 -3.49
CA VAL A 153 10.84 -8.40 -4.03
C VAL A 153 10.53 -7.35 -2.98
N ILE A 154 10.74 -6.08 -3.33
CA ILE A 154 10.43 -4.95 -2.48
C ILE A 154 9.18 -4.25 -3.02
N THR A 155 8.24 -3.93 -2.14
CA THR A 155 7.00 -3.26 -2.51
C THR A 155 6.79 -1.98 -1.73
N GLY A 156 6.02 -1.03 -2.27
CA GLY A 156 5.54 0.15 -1.57
C GLY A 156 4.29 -0.09 -0.71
N GLU A 157 3.93 -1.36 -0.46
CA GLU A 157 2.78 -1.68 0.40
C GLU A 157 2.98 -1.17 1.82
N HIS A 158 1.89 -1.00 2.55
CA HIS A 158 1.79 -0.36 3.88
C HIS A 158 1.95 1.17 3.89
N GLY A 159 2.32 1.84 2.79
CA GLY A 159 2.32 3.30 2.74
C GLY A 159 0.94 3.90 3.02
N ASP A 160 -0.13 3.32 2.47
CA ASP A 160 -1.50 3.74 2.78
C ASP A 160 -1.88 3.48 4.25
N GLN A 161 -1.29 2.46 4.90
CA GLN A 161 -1.54 2.17 6.31
C GLN A 161 -0.82 3.16 7.24
N ILE A 162 0.35 3.63 6.81
CA ILE A 162 1.11 4.68 7.51
C ILE A 162 0.40 6.03 7.44
N PHE A 163 -0.07 6.42 6.25
CA PHE A 163 -0.55 7.77 5.99
C PHE A 163 -2.06 7.95 6.11
N GLY A 164 -2.85 6.90 5.97
CA GLY A 164 -4.30 7.02 5.97
C GLY A 164 -4.98 5.84 5.30
N SER A 165 -5.90 6.11 4.39
CA SER A 165 -6.75 5.09 3.79
C SER A 165 -7.20 5.48 2.38
N ASP A 166 -7.44 4.48 1.53
CA ASP A 166 -8.16 4.66 0.26
C ASP A 166 -9.63 5.12 0.47
N VAL A 167 -10.16 4.97 1.67
CA VAL A 167 -11.50 5.47 2.06
C VAL A 167 -11.56 7.00 2.02
N ILE A 168 -10.45 7.71 2.18
CA ILE A 168 -10.39 9.18 2.12
C ILE A 168 -11.08 9.71 0.86
N LYS A 169 -10.81 9.14 -0.31
CA LYS A 169 -11.49 9.53 -1.56
C LYS A 169 -13.00 9.25 -1.54
N LYS A 170 -13.45 8.26 -0.77
CA LYS A 170 -14.89 7.97 -0.62
C LYS A 170 -15.57 8.98 0.30
N ILE A 171 -14.86 9.43 1.34
CA ILE A 171 -15.35 10.52 2.20
C ILE A 171 -15.60 11.76 1.34
N VAL A 172 -14.61 12.20 0.58
CA VAL A 172 -14.76 13.35 -0.30
C VAL A 172 -15.84 13.15 -1.36
N LYS A 173 -15.93 11.96 -1.95
CA LYS A 173 -16.94 11.65 -2.97
C LYS A 173 -18.38 11.71 -2.44
N PHE A 174 -18.63 11.19 -1.25
CA PHE A 174 -20.00 11.07 -0.69
C PHE A 174 -20.40 12.21 0.22
N ARG A 175 -19.44 13.02 0.63
CA ARG A 175 -19.64 14.23 1.42
C ARG A 175 -19.02 15.43 0.67
N ASP A 176 -17.87 15.85 1.11
CA ASP A 176 -17.02 16.86 0.49
C ASP A 176 -15.62 16.80 1.13
N GLU A 177 -14.73 17.66 0.70
CA GLU A 177 -13.36 17.70 1.21
C GLU A 177 -13.28 18.16 2.68
N ASN A 178 -14.18 19.04 3.12
CA ASN A 178 -14.22 19.53 4.50
C ASN A 178 -14.60 18.41 5.47
N ALA A 179 -15.34 17.41 5.00
CA ALA A 179 -15.73 16.25 5.80
C ALA A 179 -14.51 15.45 6.30
N LEU A 180 -13.36 15.54 5.64
CA LEU A 180 -12.13 14.89 6.11
C LEU A 180 -11.74 15.33 7.52
N HIS A 181 -11.95 16.62 7.81
CA HIS A 181 -11.59 17.27 9.07
C HIS A 181 -12.78 17.50 10.00
N SER A 182 -13.96 17.03 9.60
CA SER A 182 -15.19 17.13 10.38
C SER A 182 -15.43 15.87 11.22
N SER A 183 -16.39 15.94 12.17
CA SER A 183 -16.77 14.85 13.06
C SER A 183 -17.00 13.55 12.29
N TRP A 184 -16.31 12.48 12.69
CA TRP A 184 -16.52 11.15 12.12
C TRP A 184 -17.91 10.60 12.52
N GLU A 185 -18.42 10.94 13.70
CA GLU A 185 -19.72 10.46 14.20
C GLU A 185 -20.86 10.89 13.31
N GLU A 186 -20.76 12.10 12.74
CA GLU A 186 -21.75 12.65 11.81
C GLU A 186 -21.59 12.14 10.38
N ASN A 187 -20.37 11.93 9.93
CA ASN A 187 -20.10 11.73 8.52
C ASN A 187 -19.81 10.27 8.14
N MET A 188 -19.07 9.51 8.95
CA MET A 188 -18.69 8.15 8.60
C MET A 188 -19.86 7.18 8.46
N PRO A 189 -20.94 7.26 9.28
CA PRO A 189 -22.14 6.45 9.06
C PRO A 189 -22.73 6.65 7.67
N LEU A 190 -22.80 7.88 7.19
CA LEU A 190 -23.34 8.21 5.86
C LEU A 190 -22.41 7.73 4.73
N VAL A 191 -21.10 7.85 4.91
CA VAL A 191 -20.11 7.32 3.95
C VAL A 191 -20.25 5.80 3.83
N TYR A 192 -20.34 5.09 4.95
CA TYR A 192 -20.49 3.63 4.94
C TYR A 192 -21.86 3.18 4.48
N GLN A 193 -22.93 3.93 4.77
CA GLN A 193 -24.26 3.66 4.24
C GLN A 193 -24.27 3.71 2.71
N ASN A 194 -23.60 4.69 2.11
CA ASN A 194 -23.44 4.77 0.66
C ASN A 194 -22.59 3.65 0.07
N LEU A 195 -21.64 3.08 0.85
CA LEU A 195 -20.78 2.01 0.40
C LEU A 195 -21.41 0.61 0.53
N PHE A 196 -22.19 0.36 1.59
CA PHE A 196 -22.58 -0.98 2.02
C PHE A 196 -24.04 -1.14 2.39
N GLY A 197 -24.82 -0.07 2.37
CA GLY A 197 -26.21 -0.04 2.88
C GLY A 197 -26.29 0.17 4.39
N GLU A 198 -27.49 0.47 4.87
CA GLU A 198 -27.74 0.94 6.24
C GLU A 198 -27.39 -0.13 7.30
N THR A 199 -27.87 -1.36 7.13
CA THR A 199 -27.68 -2.44 8.11
C THR A 199 -26.20 -2.76 8.34
N VAL A 200 -25.45 -2.89 7.25
CA VAL A 200 -24.00 -3.18 7.30
C VAL A 200 -23.24 -2.02 7.90
N SER A 201 -23.61 -0.77 7.52
CA SER A 201 -22.99 0.44 8.06
C SER A 201 -23.14 0.53 9.56
N LYS A 202 -24.33 0.35 10.08
CA LYS A 202 -24.61 0.41 11.53
C LYS A 202 -23.77 -0.61 12.29
N LYS A 203 -23.84 -1.88 11.91
CA LYS A 203 -23.08 -2.95 12.57
C LYS A 203 -21.58 -2.66 12.51
N PHE A 204 -21.07 -2.17 11.37
CA PHE A 204 -19.69 -1.84 11.19
C PHE A 204 -19.23 -0.72 12.13
N ILE A 205 -20.00 0.38 12.21
CA ILE A 205 -19.70 1.51 13.10
C ILE A 205 -19.71 1.08 14.56
N ASP A 206 -20.71 0.29 14.97
CA ASP A 206 -20.85 -0.14 16.36
C ASP A 206 -19.66 -0.99 16.81
N VAL A 207 -19.28 -2.00 16.03
CA VAL A 207 -18.11 -2.84 16.29
C VAL A 207 -16.82 -2.02 16.29
N TYR A 208 -16.71 -1.09 15.34
CA TYR A 208 -15.48 -0.34 15.19
C TYR A 208 -15.24 0.69 16.27
N ARG A 209 -16.32 1.27 16.79
CA ARG A 209 -16.28 2.24 17.90
C ARG A 209 -15.53 1.69 19.11
N GLU A 210 -15.68 0.40 19.40
CA GLU A 210 -14.97 -0.25 20.52
C GLU A 210 -13.45 -0.22 20.36
N THR A 211 -12.95 -0.17 19.13
CA THR A 211 -11.51 -0.15 18.86
C THR A 211 -10.87 1.23 19.02
N LEU A 212 -11.68 2.29 19.04
CA LEU A 212 -11.18 3.67 19.09
C LEU A 212 -10.49 4.01 20.41
N VAL A 213 -10.93 3.38 21.49
CA VAL A 213 -10.39 3.61 22.84
C VAL A 213 -8.91 3.24 22.96
N ALA A 214 -8.42 2.37 22.08
CA ALA A 214 -7.04 1.94 22.07
C ALA A 214 -6.12 2.84 21.21
N CYS A 215 -6.67 3.86 20.57
CA CYS A 215 -5.85 4.85 19.89
C CYS A 215 -5.14 5.73 20.93
N PRO A 216 -3.83 5.99 20.79
CA PRO A 216 -3.08 6.79 21.76
C PRO A 216 -3.51 8.27 21.81
N PHE A 217 -4.37 8.70 20.91
CA PHE A 217 -4.97 10.03 20.87
C PHE A 217 -6.45 9.95 20.45
N PRO A 218 -7.26 10.98 20.78
CA PRO A 218 -8.68 10.97 20.45
C PRO A 218 -8.93 10.95 18.94
N ILE A 219 -9.75 10.03 18.48
CA ILE A 219 -10.26 9.99 17.11
C ILE A 219 -11.45 10.95 17.00
N LYS A 220 -11.30 12.06 16.31
CA LYS A 220 -12.29 13.13 16.19
C LYS A 220 -12.83 13.29 14.78
N THR A 221 -11.96 13.21 13.78
CA THR A 221 -12.30 13.51 12.40
C THR A 221 -12.52 12.24 11.56
N CYS A 222 -13.13 12.40 10.38
CA CYS A 222 -13.24 11.31 9.42
C CYS A 222 -11.87 10.81 8.95
N PHE A 223 -10.88 11.70 8.87
CA PHE A 223 -9.51 11.31 8.54
C PHE A 223 -8.91 10.44 9.63
N ASP A 224 -9.03 10.84 10.91
CA ASP A 224 -8.53 10.04 12.04
C ASP A 224 -9.17 8.64 12.03
N TRP A 225 -10.49 8.58 11.86
CA TRP A 225 -11.23 7.33 11.75
C TRP A 225 -10.70 6.45 10.61
N ALA A 226 -10.59 7.00 9.40
CA ALA A 226 -10.17 6.25 8.22
C ALA A 226 -8.74 5.73 8.37
N TRP A 227 -7.84 6.56 8.93
CA TRP A 227 -6.47 6.17 9.22
C TRP A 227 -6.40 5.08 10.27
N TRP A 228 -7.04 5.26 11.44
CA TRP A 228 -6.99 4.29 12.53
C TRP A 228 -7.55 2.94 12.12
N PHE A 229 -8.67 2.96 11.42
CA PHE A 229 -9.25 1.78 10.82
C PHE A 229 -8.26 1.04 9.90
N ASN A 230 -7.64 1.76 9.00
CA ASN A 230 -6.70 1.20 8.04
C ASN A 230 -5.44 0.65 8.75
N PHE A 231 -4.93 1.39 9.72
CA PHE A 231 -3.75 1.05 10.50
C PHE A 231 -3.97 -0.20 11.37
N THR A 232 -5.15 -0.34 11.99
CA THR A 232 -5.44 -1.44 12.93
C THR A 232 -5.95 -2.71 12.24
N ASN A 233 -6.73 -2.61 11.17
CA ASN A 233 -7.38 -3.77 10.56
C ASN A 233 -6.81 -4.21 9.23
N LYS A 234 -6.27 -3.27 8.43
CA LYS A 234 -5.78 -3.62 7.11
C LYS A 234 -4.31 -4.02 7.07
N TRP A 235 -3.58 -3.86 8.15
CA TRP A 235 -2.12 -4.08 8.15
C TRP A 235 -1.77 -5.48 7.66
N GLN A 236 -2.28 -6.52 8.28
CA GLN A 236 -2.00 -7.89 7.86
C GLN A 236 -2.60 -8.25 6.51
N HIS A 237 -3.82 -7.78 6.23
CA HIS A 237 -4.43 -7.99 4.93
C HIS A 237 -3.52 -7.51 3.79
N VAL A 238 -2.93 -6.32 3.95
CA VAL A 238 -2.04 -5.75 2.94
C VAL A 238 -0.79 -6.59 2.77
N LYS A 239 -0.23 -7.12 3.87
CA LYS A 239 0.94 -7.99 3.84
C LYS A 239 0.72 -9.23 2.98
N TYR A 240 -0.43 -9.88 3.14
CA TYR A 240 -0.71 -11.16 2.49
C TYR A 240 -1.46 -11.06 1.17
N ARG A 241 -2.03 -9.91 0.83
CA ARG A 241 -2.86 -9.79 -0.37
C ARG A 241 -2.14 -10.14 -1.67
N LEU A 242 -0.82 -10.01 -1.72
CA LEU A 242 -0.02 -10.35 -2.89
C LEU A 242 -0.09 -11.85 -3.22
N LEU A 243 -0.29 -12.71 -2.21
CA LEU A 243 -0.47 -14.14 -2.42
C LEU A 243 -1.78 -14.48 -3.13
N SER A 244 -2.78 -13.60 -3.04
CA SER A 244 -4.10 -13.83 -3.64
C SER A 244 -4.20 -13.40 -5.09
N TYR A 245 -3.20 -12.70 -5.61
CA TYR A 245 -3.26 -12.17 -6.97
C TYR A 245 -2.90 -13.18 -8.03
N LYS A 246 -2.28 -14.31 -7.67
CA LYS A 246 -1.83 -15.32 -8.58
C LYS A 246 -1.79 -16.68 -7.89
N ASP A 247 -1.95 -17.74 -8.68
CA ASP A 247 -1.65 -19.09 -8.22
C ASP A 247 -0.12 -19.25 -8.09
N TRP A 248 0.38 -19.07 -6.90
CA TRP A 248 1.79 -19.26 -6.60
C TRP A 248 2.12 -20.75 -6.63
N LYS A 249 3.19 -21.12 -7.32
CA LYS A 249 3.68 -22.49 -7.37
C LYS A 249 4.32 -22.91 -6.05
N ASP A 250 5.07 -22.00 -5.45
CA ASP A 250 5.77 -22.23 -4.18
C ASP A 250 5.65 -21.01 -3.23
N PRO A 251 4.45 -20.77 -2.70
CA PRO A 251 4.24 -19.61 -1.83
C PRO A 251 5.05 -19.69 -0.53
N LYS A 252 5.30 -20.90 -0.02
CA LYS A 252 6.03 -21.12 1.23
C LYS A 252 7.46 -20.59 1.16
N ASN A 253 8.15 -20.82 0.06
CA ASN A 253 9.53 -20.41 -0.11
C ASN A 253 9.68 -19.02 -0.71
N ASN A 254 8.70 -18.57 -1.51
CA ASN A 254 8.77 -17.28 -2.20
C ASN A 254 8.22 -16.13 -1.36
N PHE A 255 7.16 -16.34 -0.58
CA PHE A 255 6.57 -15.26 0.21
C PHE A 255 7.54 -14.63 1.23
N PRO A 256 8.40 -15.36 1.94
CA PRO A 256 9.39 -14.76 2.84
C PRO A 256 10.40 -13.83 2.16
N LYS A 257 10.52 -13.90 0.84
CA LYS A 257 11.38 -13.01 0.03
C LYS A 257 10.69 -11.71 -0.38
N ILE A 258 9.42 -11.52 -0.01
CA ILE A 258 8.69 -10.27 -0.24
C ILE A 258 8.83 -9.38 0.98
N HIS A 259 9.45 -8.23 0.78
CA HIS A 259 9.62 -7.21 1.80
C HIS A 259 8.81 -5.97 1.44
N HIS A 260 7.97 -5.53 2.35
CA HIS A 260 7.27 -4.26 2.20
C HIS A 260 8.13 -3.15 2.79
N PHE A 261 8.35 -2.09 2.02
CA PHE A 261 9.23 -1.00 2.42
C PHE A 261 8.81 -0.38 3.76
N PHE A 262 7.51 -0.21 3.95
CA PHE A 262 6.93 0.42 5.14
C PHE A 262 6.56 -0.57 6.26
N ASP A 263 6.83 -1.88 6.11
CA ASP A 263 6.49 -2.88 7.15
C ASP A 263 7.62 -3.03 8.18
N THR A 264 7.85 -1.97 8.95
CA THR A 264 8.77 -2.00 10.09
C THR A 264 8.14 -1.40 11.34
N PRO A 265 8.61 -1.75 12.55
CA PRO A 265 8.17 -1.12 13.78
C PRO A 265 8.36 0.41 13.79
N ASP A 266 9.47 0.90 13.24
CA ASP A 266 9.78 2.33 13.19
C ASP A 266 8.77 3.11 12.34
N TRP A 267 8.41 2.60 11.14
CA TRP A 267 7.37 3.19 10.31
C TRP A 267 6.01 3.22 10.99
N GLN A 268 5.69 2.16 11.73
CA GLN A 268 4.43 2.10 12.47
C GLN A 268 4.43 3.12 13.62
N ARG A 269 5.54 3.25 14.33
CA ARG A 269 5.69 4.23 15.41
C ARG A 269 5.63 5.66 14.86
N TRP A 270 6.34 5.94 13.77
CA TRP A 270 6.25 7.24 13.10
C TRP A 270 4.81 7.62 12.75
N SER A 271 4.03 6.66 12.25
CA SER A 271 2.62 6.89 11.93
C SER A 271 1.79 7.29 13.15
N LEU A 272 2.09 6.76 14.33
CA LEU A 272 1.42 7.13 15.57
C LEU A 272 1.85 8.52 16.06
N ASP A 273 3.14 8.81 16.02
CA ASP A 273 3.71 10.02 16.59
C ASP A 273 3.57 11.26 15.69
N ASN A 274 3.32 11.08 14.40
CA ASN A 274 3.28 12.15 13.40
C ASN A 274 1.95 12.17 12.63
N HIS A 275 0.84 12.09 13.36
CA HIS A 275 -0.49 12.04 12.74
C HIS A 275 -0.80 13.31 11.95
N ASP A 276 -0.36 14.46 12.42
CA ASP A 276 -0.47 15.78 11.82
C ASP A 276 0.33 15.92 10.51
N LYS A 277 1.31 15.05 10.26
CA LYS A 277 2.17 15.07 9.07
C LYS A 277 1.67 14.22 7.90
N LYS A 278 0.42 13.77 7.93
CA LYS A 278 -0.15 12.89 6.91
C LYS A 278 -0.97 13.61 5.85
N ILE A 279 -1.71 14.61 6.29
CA ILE A 279 -2.56 15.46 5.47
C ILE A 279 -2.68 16.83 6.14
N GLU A 280 -2.68 17.92 5.38
CA GLU A 280 -2.93 19.25 5.92
C GLU A 280 -4.42 19.60 5.85
N ARG A 281 -4.92 19.90 4.64
CA ARG A 281 -6.31 20.37 4.48
C ARG A 281 -7.08 19.67 3.37
N SER A 282 -6.41 19.27 2.29
CA SER A 282 -7.02 18.79 1.07
C SER A 282 -6.47 17.44 0.62
N LEU A 283 -7.15 16.77 -0.31
CA LEU A 283 -6.64 15.55 -0.92
C LEU A 283 -5.31 15.75 -1.62
N THR A 284 -5.04 16.94 -2.15
CA THR A 284 -3.75 17.26 -2.78
C THR A 284 -2.61 17.24 -1.77
N SER A 285 -2.88 17.57 -0.50
CA SER A 285 -1.88 17.49 0.58
C SER A 285 -1.75 16.09 1.20
N TYR A 286 -2.60 15.13 0.83
CA TYR A 286 -2.47 13.78 1.34
C TYR A 286 -1.11 13.17 1.03
N LYS A 287 -0.43 12.62 2.06
CA LYS A 287 0.97 12.15 2.02
C LYS A 287 1.98 13.26 1.75
N PHE A 288 1.72 14.50 2.19
CA PHE A 288 2.60 15.62 1.87
C PHE A 288 4.05 15.39 2.32
N THR A 289 4.30 14.83 3.49
CA THR A 289 5.66 14.52 3.96
C THR A 289 6.42 13.58 3.02
N ALA A 290 5.74 12.57 2.47
CA ALA A 290 6.36 11.68 1.49
C ALA A 290 6.62 12.39 0.15
N LYS A 291 5.71 13.27 -0.26
CA LYS A 291 5.88 14.09 -1.46
C LYS A 291 7.04 15.09 -1.31
N GLU A 292 7.14 15.75 -0.14
CA GLU A 292 8.26 16.63 0.17
C GLU A 292 9.61 15.90 0.11
N PHE A 293 9.68 14.69 0.67
CA PHE A 293 10.87 13.85 0.55
C PHE A 293 11.22 13.56 -0.91
N ILE A 294 10.25 13.18 -1.73
CA ILE A 294 10.47 12.90 -3.16
C ILE A 294 10.98 14.18 -3.86
N VAL A 295 10.29 15.31 -3.67
CA VAL A 295 10.64 16.59 -4.33
C VAL A 295 12.03 17.07 -3.91
N LYS A 296 12.37 16.95 -2.63
CA LYS A 296 13.69 17.34 -2.11
C LYS A 296 14.84 16.65 -2.87
N HIS A 297 14.65 15.40 -3.28
CA HIS A 297 15.70 14.59 -3.90
C HIS A 297 15.60 14.45 -5.41
N THR A 298 14.48 14.87 -6.02
CA THR A 298 14.26 14.78 -7.46
C THR A 298 14.07 16.13 -8.15
N ASN A 299 13.80 17.18 -7.38
CA ASN A 299 13.43 18.52 -7.86
C ASN A 299 12.13 18.59 -8.70
N PHE A 300 11.29 17.53 -8.69
CA PHE A 300 10.00 17.50 -9.40
C PHE A 300 8.92 18.21 -8.57
N THR A 301 8.93 19.55 -8.53
CA THR A 301 8.07 20.36 -7.65
C THR A 301 6.58 20.15 -7.86
N ASP A 302 6.15 19.88 -9.10
CA ASP A 302 4.75 19.61 -9.42
C ASP A 302 4.19 18.38 -8.72
N TYR A 303 5.06 17.53 -8.20
CA TYR A 303 4.67 16.33 -7.46
C TYR A 303 3.94 16.66 -6.15
N LEU A 304 4.21 17.82 -5.53
CA LEU A 304 3.53 18.26 -4.29
C LEU A 304 2.02 18.38 -4.47
N SER A 305 1.59 18.92 -5.61
CA SER A 305 0.17 19.12 -5.91
C SER A 305 -0.51 17.92 -6.58
N LYS A 306 0.26 16.86 -6.90
CA LYS A 306 -0.25 15.75 -7.68
C LYS A 306 -1.18 14.86 -6.86
N GLU A 307 -2.42 14.72 -7.31
CA GLU A 307 -3.34 13.73 -6.77
C GLU A 307 -3.05 12.34 -7.33
N LYS A 308 -3.26 11.32 -6.50
CA LYS A 308 -3.20 9.92 -6.92
C LYS A 308 -4.24 9.66 -8.01
N LYS A 309 -3.82 9.33 -9.23
CA LYS A 309 -4.72 9.10 -10.37
C LYS A 309 -5.59 7.86 -10.20
N GLY A 310 -5.06 6.77 -9.69
CA GLY A 310 -5.83 5.55 -9.55
C GLY A 310 -5.15 4.47 -8.72
N SER A 311 -5.85 3.35 -8.56
CA SER A 311 -5.28 2.13 -7.99
C SER A 311 -5.04 1.15 -9.12
N LEU A 312 -3.92 0.45 -9.12
CA LEU A 312 -3.63 -0.70 -10.00
C LEU A 312 -4.76 -1.73 -10.04
N ARG A 313 -5.68 -1.69 -9.09
CA ARG A 313 -6.90 -2.52 -9.04
C ARG A 313 -7.72 -2.51 -10.34
N ILE A 314 -7.75 -1.39 -11.06
CA ILE A 314 -8.52 -1.28 -12.31
C ILE A 314 -7.93 -2.22 -13.37
N LEU A 315 -6.62 -2.36 -13.41
CA LEU A 315 -5.95 -3.28 -14.35
C LEU A 315 -6.10 -4.76 -13.93
N TRP A 316 -6.15 -5.05 -12.63
CA TRP A 316 -6.33 -6.40 -12.11
C TRP A 316 -7.73 -6.98 -12.38
N SER A 317 -8.74 -6.14 -12.45
CA SER A 317 -10.12 -6.58 -12.69
C SER A 317 -10.39 -7.00 -14.12
N ASN A 318 -9.53 -6.61 -15.08
CA ASN A 318 -9.78 -6.72 -16.53
C ASN A 318 -8.84 -7.63 -17.30
N LYS A 319 -8.45 -8.79 -16.77
CA LYS A 319 -7.70 -9.86 -17.49
C LYS A 319 -6.16 -9.82 -17.45
N GLY A 320 -5.56 -9.28 -16.42
CA GLY A 320 -4.10 -9.44 -16.24
C GLY A 320 -3.30 -8.17 -16.56
N PHE A 321 -2.02 -8.21 -16.20
CA PHE A 321 -1.08 -7.13 -16.49
C PHE A 321 -0.66 -7.18 -17.94
N TYR A 322 -0.65 -6.03 -18.55
CA TYR A 322 -0.20 -5.88 -19.92
C TYR A 322 1.16 -5.21 -19.97
N GLU A 323 1.98 -5.74 -20.84
CA GLU A 323 3.23 -5.10 -21.23
C GLU A 323 2.87 -3.89 -22.05
N ALA A 324 3.02 -2.71 -21.49
CA ALA A 324 2.73 -1.47 -22.19
C ALA A 324 3.96 -0.57 -22.24
N ILE A 325 5.11 -1.19 -22.20
CA ILE A 325 6.40 -0.60 -22.51
C ILE A 325 6.95 -1.49 -23.62
N ASP A 326 7.29 -0.90 -24.76
CA ASP A 326 7.87 -1.64 -25.88
C ASP A 326 9.29 -2.14 -25.55
N ASP A 327 9.85 -2.97 -26.42
CA ASP A 327 11.19 -3.53 -26.24
C ASP A 327 12.30 -2.46 -26.15
N ASN A 328 11.99 -1.21 -26.57
CA ASN A 328 12.87 -0.06 -26.48
C ASN A 328 12.64 0.78 -25.22
N LEU A 329 11.80 0.30 -24.29
CA LEU A 329 11.43 0.99 -23.05
C LEU A 329 10.62 2.27 -23.27
N ASN A 330 9.99 2.45 -24.43
CA ASN A 330 9.13 3.58 -24.70
C ASN A 330 7.76 3.36 -24.09
N TYR A 331 7.22 4.44 -23.57
CA TYR A 331 5.84 4.46 -23.06
C TYR A 331 4.85 4.22 -24.21
N ILE A 332 4.00 3.23 -24.02
CA ILE A 332 2.82 3.04 -24.86
C ILE A 332 1.65 3.74 -24.14
N ASP A 333 1.08 4.74 -24.78
CA ASP A 333 -0.07 5.49 -24.29
C ASP A 333 -1.15 4.55 -23.74
N SER A 334 -1.77 4.96 -22.62
CA SER A 334 -2.80 4.17 -21.95
C SER A 334 -4.00 3.83 -22.85
N ALA A 335 -4.31 4.66 -23.85
CA ALA A 335 -5.32 4.35 -24.87
C ALA A 335 -4.86 3.21 -25.78
N LYS A 336 -3.62 3.24 -26.26
CA LYS A 336 -3.03 2.14 -27.05
C LYS A 336 -2.83 0.87 -26.23
N ALA A 337 -2.46 1.02 -24.95
CA ALA A 337 -2.39 -0.10 -24.02
C ALA A 337 -3.77 -0.75 -23.84
N MET A 338 -4.84 0.03 -23.73
CA MET A 338 -6.21 -0.47 -23.66
C MET A 338 -6.69 -1.11 -24.98
N GLU A 339 -6.26 -0.63 -26.14
CA GLU A 339 -6.51 -1.30 -27.42
C GLU A 339 -5.83 -2.66 -27.48
N PHE A 340 -4.60 -2.75 -27.03
CA PHE A 340 -3.85 -4.02 -26.90
C PHE A 340 -4.53 -4.99 -25.93
N ILE A 341 -5.05 -4.47 -24.82
CA ILE A 341 -5.83 -5.20 -23.81
C ILE A 341 -7.13 -5.77 -24.39
N ASN A 342 -7.79 -5.03 -25.24
CA ASN A 342 -9.09 -5.40 -25.77
C ASN A 342 -9.00 -6.23 -27.08
N GLY A 343 -7.80 -6.59 -27.52
CA GLY A 343 -7.60 -7.45 -28.69
C GLY A 343 -7.99 -6.80 -30.03
N LYS A 344 -7.84 -5.51 -30.11
CA LYS A 344 -8.02 -4.76 -31.38
C LYS A 344 -6.69 -4.42 -31.99
#